data_b3dd1de4b4d46a5326cd579530186379
#
_entry.id   b3dd1de4b4d46a5326cd579530186379
#
_cell.length_a   1.000
_cell.length_b   1.000
_cell.length_c   1.000
_cell.angle_alpha   90.00
_cell.angle_beta   90.00
_cell.angle_gamma   90.00
#
_symmetry.space_group_name_H-M   'P 1'
#
loop_
_entity.id
_entity.type
_entity.pdbx_description
1 polymer ?
#
loop_
_entity_poly.entity_id
_entity_poly.type
_entity_poly.pdbx_seq_one_letter_code
_entity_poly.pdbx_strand_id
1 'polypeptide(L)'
;MLTHTLVNPSVSHAQATSSKFDEEVALHVVKETDAGIIVKGARLLATLGPLSDEIEVFPSTLLRADDSNIPFAFAFAFAVPIATPGLKMICRDSYDHGKSHFDAPLSSRYEEMDAVVIFDNVLVPWERVFMYGEPNLCNQAFAQTNAVVHMAHQVACGKLAKAEFMVGVMCAIA
;
A
#
# COMPACT_ATOMS: atom_id res chain seq x y z
N MET A 1 -8.92 8.92 9.36
CA MET A 1 -8.63 8.60 7.93
C MET A 1 -7.81 7.33 7.87
N LEU A 2 -8.10 6.42 6.93
CA LEU A 2 -7.35 5.19 6.71
C LEU A 2 -6.51 5.31 5.44
N THR A 3 -5.29 4.81 5.45
CA THR A 3 -4.51 4.51 4.26
C THR A 3 -4.26 3.02 4.15
N HIS A 4 -3.79 2.56 3.01
CA HIS A 4 -3.45 1.15 2.83
C HIS A 4 -2.17 0.99 2.02
N THR A 5 -1.58 -0.20 2.09
CA THR A 5 -0.45 -0.60 1.26
C THR A 5 -0.60 -2.04 0.79
N LEU A 6 -0.35 -2.26 -0.51
CA LEU A 6 -0.53 -3.55 -1.18
C LEU A 6 0.76 -4.06 -1.82
N VAL A 7 1.75 -3.17 -2.06
CA VAL A 7 2.88 -3.47 -2.95
C VAL A 7 4.12 -3.82 -2.15
N ASN A 8 4.72 -4.97 -2.46
CA ASN A 8 6.04 -5.32 -1.95
C ASN A 8 7.13 -4.59 -2.76
N PRO A 9 8.23 -4.18 -2.13
CA PRO A 9 9.39 -3.68 -2.85
C PRO A 9 9.96 -4.78 -3.76
N SER A 10 10.33 -4.40 -4.99
CA SER A 10 10.98 -5.26 -5.97
C SER A 10 12.41 -4.76 -6.18
N VAL A 11 13.40 -5.61 -5.98
CA VAL A 11 14.82 -5.25 -6.07
C VAL A 11 15.33 -5.24 -7.51
N SER A 12 14.62 -5.87 -8.46
CA SER A 12 15.04 -5.91 -9.86
C SER A 12 13.87 -6.07 -10.82
N HIS A 13 13.74 -5.15 -11.79
CA HIS A 13 12.83 -5.30 -12.91
C HIS A 13 13.18 -6.49 -13.84
N ALA A 14 14.44 -6.94 -13.87
CA ALA A 14 14.90 -8.07 -14.66
C ALA A 14 14.45 -9.43 -14.10
N GLN A 15 14.03 -9.48 -12.83
CA GLN A 15 13.54 -10.68 -12.14
C GLN A 15 12.02 -10.73 -12.00
N ALA A 16 11.29 -9.84 -12.66
CA ALA A 16 9.83 -9.80 -12.61
C ALA A 16 9.13 -11.09 -13.11
N THR A 17 9.88 -12.00 -13.70
CA THR A 17 9.40 -13.32 -14.13
C THR A 17 9.64 -14.44 -13.12
N SER A 18 10.42 -14.20 -12.06
CA SER A 18 10.57 -15.14 -10.95
C SER A 18 9.92 -14.53 -9.70
N SER A 19 9.01 -15.24 -9.10
CA SER A 19 8.24 -14.93 -7.89
C SER A 19 9.08 -14.78 -6.60
N LYS A 20 10.37 -14.50 -6.70
CA LYS A 20 11.24 -14.27 -5.56
C LYS A 20 11.15 -12.82 -5.13
N PHE A 21 10.28 -12.57 -4.13
CA PHE A 21 10.43 -11.40 -3.28
C PHE A 21 11.81 -11.44 -2.64
N ASP A 22 12.44 -10.28 -2.47
CA ASP A 22 13.58 -10.20 -1.56
C ASP A 22 13.03 -10.36 -0.13
N GLU A 23 13.18 -11.56 0.42
CA GLU A 23 12.62 -11.98 1.70
C GLU A 23 13.15 -11.10 2.86
N GLU A 24 14.30 -10.46 2.69
CA GLU A 24 14.87 -9.57 3.69
C GLU A 24 14.25 -8.17 3.64
N VAL A 25 13.81 -7.71 2.47
CA VAL A 25 13.30 -6.35 2.26
C VAL A 25 11.77 -6.30 2.34
N ALA A 26 11.07 -7.29 1.80
CA ALA A 26 9.62 -7.30 1.82
C ALA A 26 9.08 -7.53 3.25
N LEU A 27 7.94 -6.89 3.56
CA LEU A 27 7.30 -7.04 4.86
C LEU A 27 6.89 -8.49 5.11
N HIS A 28 7.37 -9.07 6.19
CA HIS A 28 7.12 -10.45 6.60
C HIS A 28 6.96 -10.59 8.12
N VAL A 29 6.39 -11.71 8.54
CA VAL A 29 6.28 -12.07 9.97
C VAL A 29 7.61 -12.68 10.43
N VAL A 30 8.22 -12.07 11.44
CA VAL A 30 9.47 -12.55 12.06
C VAL A 30 9.20 -13.53 13.18
N LYS A 31 8.13 -13.29 13.94
CA LYS A 31 7.81 -14.08 15.13
C LYS A 31 6.33 -14.00 15.48
N GLU A 32 5.77 -15.10 15.95
CA GLU A 32 4.49 -15.16 16.65
C GLU A 32 4.68 -15.08 18.15
N THR A 33 3.77 -14.41 18.84
CA THR A 33 3.73 -14.29 20.29
C THR A 33 2.29 -14.43 20.79
N ASP A 34 2.10 -14.62 22.08
CA ASP A 34 0.75 -14.64 22.67
C ASP A 34 0.01 -13.30 22.49
N ALA A 35 0.75 -12.19 22.36
CA ALA A 35 0.18 -10.85 22.18
C ALA A 35 -0.14 -10.50 20.73
N GLY A 36 0.41 -11.21 19.75
CA GLY A 36 0.27 -10.90 18.34
C GLY A 36 1.46 -11.36 17.49
N ILE A 37 1.54 -10.86 16.28
CA ILE A 37 2.65 -11.10 15.35
C ILE A 37 3.65 -9.96 15.38
N ILE A 38 4.94 -10.26 15.26
CA ILE A 38 6.00 -9.27 15.04
C ILE A 38 6.35 -9.25 13.57
N VAL A 39 6.22 -8.08 12.94
CA VAL A 39 6.47 -7.89 11.52
C VAL A 39 7.68 -7.00 11.28
N LYS A 40 8.43 -7.29 10.20
CA LYS A 40 9.60 -6.52 9.77
C LYS A 40 9.66 -6.45 8.25
N GLY A 41 10.21 -5.33 7.72
CA GLY A 41 10.40 -5.12 6.29
C GLY A 41 9.67 -3.89 5.79
N ALA A 42 9.52 -3.77 4.46
CA ALA A 42 8.97 -2.59 3.81
C ALA A 42 7.76 -2.90 2.93
N ARG A 43 6.92 -1.89 2.76
CA ARG A 43 5.81 -1.82 1.79
C ARG A 43 5.85 -0.51 1.04
N LEU A 44 5.34 -0.51 -0.19
CA LEU A 44 5.30 0.65 -1.06
C LEU A 44 3.90 1.23 -1.20
N LEU A 45 3.86 2.54 -1.51
CA LEU A 45 2.66 3.27 -1.92
C LEU A 45 1.58 3.38 -0.84
N ALA A 46 1.96 3.93 0.33
CA ALA A 46 0.97 4.39 1.30
C ALA A 46 0.57 5.83 0.96
N THR A 47 -0.46 5.99 0.13
CA THR A 47 -0.98 7.31 -0.27
C THR A 47 -1.63 8.00 0.92
N LEU A 48 -1.27 9.26 1.15
CA LEU A 48 -1.65 10.05 2.33
C LEU A 48 -1.25 9.39 3.67
N GLY A 49 -0.30 8.47 3.66
CA GLY A 49 0.15 7.73 4.84
C GLY A 49 0.45 8.64 6.04
N PRO A 50 1.27 9.67 5.91
CA PRO A 50 1.63 10.56 7.03
C PRO A 50 0.47 11.35 7.64
N LEU A 51 -0.64 11.50 6.91
CA LEU A 51 -1.85 12.22 7.32
C LEU A 51 -2.96 11.30 7.81
N SER A 52 -2.73 9.99 7.80
CA SER A 52 -3.73 8.99 8.20
C SER A 52 -3.64 8.67 9.69
N ASP A 53 -4.73 8.18 10.26
CA ASP A 53 -4.78 7.70 11.64
C ASP A 53 -4.24 6.27 11.73
N GLU A 54 -4.61 5.44 10.74
CA GLU A 54 -4.23 4.03 10.70
C GLU A 54 -3.79 3.63 9.29
N ILE A 55 -2.95 2.61 9.22
CA ILE A 55 -2.54 1.95 7.97
C ILE A 55 -3.03 0.51 7.93
N GLU A 56 -3.69 0.16 6.85
CA GLU A 56 -4.07 -1.21 6.51
C GLU A 56 -3.02 -1.84 5.60
N VAL A 57 -2.55 -2.99 5.99
CA VAL A 57 -1.63 -3.81 5.20
C VAL A 57 -2.39 -5.00 4.64
N PHE A 58 -2.46 -5.10 3.32
CA PHE A 58 -3.08 -6.23 2.64
C PHE A 58 -2.05 -7.10 1.92
N PRO A 59 -2.40 -8.35 1.61
CA PRO A 59 -1.58 -9.20 0.76
C PRO A 59 -1.39 -8.53 -0.60
N SER A 60 -0.22 -8.68 -1.19
CA SER A 60 0.00 -8.24 -2.56
C SER A 60 -0.94 -8.99 -3.51
N THR A 61 -1.55 -8.28 -4.47
CA THR A 61 -2.37 -8.88 -5.54
C THR A 61 -1.58 -9.83 -6.46
N LEU A 62 -0.27 -9.86 -6.30
CA LEU A 62 0.65 -10.72 -7.05
C LEU A 62 0.98 -12.05 -6.34
N LEU A 63 0.38 -12.34 -5.19
CA LEU A 63 0.47 -13.66 -4.55
C LEU A 63 -0.27 -14.68 -5.41
N ARG A 64 0.44 -15.45 -6.22
CA ARG A 64 -0.16 -16.53 -7.02
C ARG A 64 -0.37 -17.74 -6.14
N ALA A 65 -1.57 -18.33 -6.22
CA ALA A 65 -1.91 -19.53 -5.46
C ALA A 65 -1.03 -20.75 -5.80
N ASP A 66 -0.37 -20.73 -6.96
CA ASP A 66 0.47 -21.83 -7.45
C ASP A 66 1.90 -21.81 -6.88
N ASP A 67 2.29 -20.74 -6.18
CA ASP A 67 3.56 -20.71 -5.47
C ASP A 67 3.43 -21.46 -4.14
N SER A 68 3.56 -22.79 -4.20
CA SER A 68 3.71 -23.66 -3.03
C SER A 68 4.90 -23.29 -2.12
N ASN A 69 5.65 -22.26 -2.52
CA ASN A 69 6.81 -21.70 -1.85
C ASN A 69 6.60 -20.26 -1.36
N ILE A 70 5.36 -19.72 -1.36
CA ILE A 70 5.14 -18.45 -0.66
C ILE A 70 5.30 -18.75 0.82
N PRO A 71 6.36 -18.25 1.49
CA PRO A 71 6.52 -18.46 2.91
C PRO A 71 5.25 -17.99 3.61
N PHE A 72 4.70 -18.81 4.49
CA PHE A 72 3.57 -18.50 5.36
C PHE A 72 3.66 -17.09 5.96
N ALA A 73 4.88 -16.65 6.19
CA ALA A 73 5.24 -15.33 6.69
C ALA A 73 4.73 -14.14 5.85
N PHE A 74 4.30 -14.33 4.59
CA PHE A 74 3.82 -13.26 3.72
C PHE A 74 2.31 -13.23 3.50
N ALA A 75 1.59 -14.26 3.94
CA ALA A 75 0.15 -14.37 3.78
C ALA A 75 -0.59 -13.76 5.00
N PHE A 76 -0.69 -12.44 5.05
CA PHE A 76 -1.33 -11.73 6.16
C PHE A 76 -2.03 -10.45 5.72
N ALA A 77 -2.99 -10.01 6.53
CA ALA A 77 -3.57 -8.67 6.50
C ALA A 77 -3.83 -8.18 7.92
N PHE A 78 -3.52 -6.91 8.16
CA PHE A 78 -3.71 -6.28 9.46
C PHE A 78 -3.87 -4.75 9.34
N ALA A 79 -4.29 -4.09 10.44
CA ALA A 79 -4.29 -2.63 10.55
C ALA A 79 -3.61 -2.18 11.84
N VAL A 80 -2.81 -1.12 11.78
CA VAL A 80 -2.18 -0.52 12.94
C VAL A 80 -2.22 1.01 12.88
N PRO A 81 -2.25 1.70 14.04
CA PRO A 81 -2.09 3.14 14.09
C PRO A 81 -0.75 3.59 13.45
N ILE A 82 -0.77 4.73 12.75
CA ILE A 82 0.45 5.29 12.14
C ILE A 82 1.54 5.56 13.20
N ALA A 83 1.14 5.92 14.40
CA ALA A 83 2.05 6.19 15.52
C ALA A 83 2.57 4.92 16.23
N THR A 84 2.31 3.72 15.68
CA THR A 84 2.80 2.47 16.28
C THR A 84 4.33 2.47 16.39
N PRO A 85 4.90 2.14 17.56
CA PRO A 85 6.35 2.07 17.72
C PRO A 85 7.01 1.11 16.72
N GLY A 86 8.09 1.56 16.08
CA GLY A 86 8.80 0.80 15.04
C GLY A 86 8.26 1.01 13.61
N LEU A 87 7.10 1.66 13.43
CA LEU A 87 6.61 2.06 12.12
C LEU A 87 7.26 3.39 11.71
N LYS A 88 7.83 3.43 10.50
CA LYS A 88 8.49 4.60 9.93
C LYS A 88 7.98 4.83 8.51
N MET A 89 7.88 6.08 8.10
CA MET A 89 7.50 6.45 6.74
C MET A 89 8.57 7.29 6.09
N ILE A 90 8.96 6.93 4.87
CA ILE A 90 9.81 7.75 4.01
C ILE A 90 8.90 8.34 2.95
N CYS A 91 8.63 9.65 3.10
CA CYS A 91 7.77 10.39 2.20
C CYS A 91 8.58 10.91 1.00
N ARG A 92 7.95 10.99 -0.17
CA ARG A 92 8.51 11.75 -1.28
C ARG A 92 8.45 13.25 -1.01
N ASP A 93 9.17 14.00 -1.78
CA ASP A 93 9.03 15.45 -1.79
C ASP A 93 7.65 15.88 -2.32
N SER A 94 7.14 17.00 -1.83
CA SER A 94 5.93 17.63 -2.36
C SER A 94 6.11 18.03 -3.83
N TYR A 95 5.09 17.79 -4.66
CA TYR A 95 5.15 18.15 -6.08
C TYR A 95 5.18 19.66 -6.35
N ASP A 96 4.74 20.48 -5.42
CA ASP A 96 4.83 21.94 -5.54
C ASP A 96 6.24 22.49 -5.26
N HIS A 97 7.10 21.68 -4.64
CA HIS A 97 8.46 22.07 -4.22
C HIS A 97 8.51 23.42 -3.48
N GLY A 98 7.45 23.76 -2.74
CA GLY A 98 7.31 25.04 -2.04
C GLY A 98 7.06 26.25 -2.96
N LYS A 99 6.65 26.01 -4.22
CA LYS A 99 6.31 27.07 -5.18
C LYS A 99 4.98 27.74 -4.84
N SER A 100 4.76 28.91 -5.46
CA SER A 100 3.52 29.66 -5.30
C SER A 100 2.29 28.91 -5.86
N HIS A 101 1.10 29.29 -5.41
CA HIS A 101 -0.15 28.78 -5.99
C HIS A 101 -0.32 29.10 -7.47
N PHE A 102 0.37 30.13 -7.97
CA PHE A 102 0.37 30.46 -9.39
C PHE A 102 1.20 29.46 -10.20
N ASP A 103 2.38 29.08 -9.71
CA ASP A 103 3.29 28.14 -10.39
C ASP A 103 2.84 26.68 -10.25
N ALA A 104 2.22 26.36 -9.11
CA ALA A 104 1.75 25.02 -8.80
C ALA A 104 0.31 25.02 -8.29
N PRO A 105 -0.70 25.38 -9.15
CA PRO A 105 -2.06 25.67 -8.71
C PRO A 105 -2.83 24.47 -8.17
N LEU A 106 -2.49 23.26 -8.61
CA LEU A 106 -3.12 22.01 -8.15
C LEU A 106 -2.31 21.35 -7.02
N SER A 107 -1.03 21.10 -7.24
CA SER A 107 -0.20 20.38 -6.28
C SER A 107 0.02 21.14 -4.96
N SER A 108 -0.06 22.47 -4.97
CA SER A 108 -0.02 23.27 -3.74
C SER A 108 -1.29 23.22 -2.88
N ARG A 109 -2.38 22.60 -3.39
CA ARG A 109 -3.68 22.53 -2.71
C ARG A 109 -4.16 21.10 -2.49
N TYR A 110 -3.78 20.17 -3.38
CA TYR A 110 -4.29 18.82 -3.46
C TYR A 110 -3.14 17.82 -3.46
N GLU A 111 -2.28 17.92 -2.47
CA GLU A 111 -1.17 17.00 -2.31
C GLU A 111 -1.65 15.62 -1.84
N GLU A 112 -1.27 14.59 -2.56
CA GLU A 112 -1.44 13.18 -2.18
C GLU A 112 -0.06 12.58 -1.89
N MET A 113 0.47 12.85 -0.71
CA MET A 113 1.79 12.39 -0.31
C MET A 113 1.85 10.88 -0.23
N ASP A 114 2.66 10.27 -1.09
CA ASP A 114 2.97 8.85 -1.03
C ASP A 114 4.18 8.58 -0.13
N ALA A 115 4.15 7.44 0.54
CA ALA A 115 5.24 7.03 1.41
C ALA A 115 5.63 5.57 1.18
N VAL A 116 6.91 5.29 1.38
CA VAL A 116 7.41 3.95 1.69
C VAL A 116 7.25 3.71 3.17
N VAL A 117 6.65 2.59 3.54
CA VAL A 117 6.41 2.23 4.94
C VAL A 117 7.40 1.17 5.37
N ILE A 118 8.09 1.42 6.46
CA ILE A 118 9.07 0.51 7.05
C ILE A 118 8.54 0.06 8.42
N PHE A 119 8.49 -1.24 8.60
CA PHE A 119 8.16 -1.89 9.86
C PHE A 119 9.46 -2.43 10.46
N ASP A 120 9.86 -1.91 11.61
CA ASP A 120 11.07 -2.30 12.32
C ASP A 120 10.69 -3.06 13.60
N ASN A 121 10.46 -4.37 13.47
CA ASN A 121 9.99 -5.25 14.54
C ASN A 121 8.69 -4.73 15.22
N VAL A 122 7.71 -4.37 14.41
CA VAL A 122 6.42 -3.86 14.90
C VAL A 122 5.56 -5.00 15.42
N LEU A 123 5.07 -4.87 16.66
CA LEU A 123 4.07 -5.77 17.22
C LEU A 123 2.69 -5.40 16.67
N VAL A 124 2.03 -6.34 16.02
CA VAL A 124 0.63 -6.26 15.59
C VAL A 124 -0.20 -7.16 16.49
N PRO A 125 -1.04 -6.62 17.38
CA PRO A 125 -1.90 -7.41 18.26
C PRO A 125 -2.87 -8.31 17.47
N TRP A 126 -3.23 -9.46 18.01
CA TRP A 126 -4.11 -10.43 17.33
C TRP A 126 -5.47 -9.84 16.94
N GLU A 127 -6.03 -8.95 17.73
CA GLU A 127 -7.31 -8.29 17.46
C GLU A 127 -7.24 -7.33 16.24
N ARG A 128 -6.03 -7.03 15.75
CA ARG A 128 -5.79 -6.20 14.58
C ARG A 128 -5.34 -7.00 13.36
N VAL A 129 -5.27 -8.31 13.47
CA VAL A 129 -4.92 -9.22 12.38
C VAL A 129 -6.20 -9.77 11.74
N PHE A 130 -6.40 -9.53 10.45
CA PHE A 130 -7.61 -9.94 9.72
C PHE A 130 -7.44 -11.27 9.01
N MET A 131 -6.24 -11.51 8.49
CA MET A 131 -5.86 -12.75 7.78
C MET A 131 -4.45 -13.14 8.19
N TYR A 132 -4.23 -14.42 8.39
CA TYR A 132 -2.90 -14.93 8.74
C TYR A 132 -2.73 -16.38 8.32
N GLY A 133 -1.65 -16.65 7.57
CA GLY A 133 -1.25 -18.00 7.21
C GLY A 133 -2.13 -18.73 6.19
N GLU A 134 -3.06 -18.03 5.53
CA GLU A 134 -4.03 -18.61 4.60
C GLU A 134 -3.91 -17.97 3.20
N PRO A 135 -2.95 -18.42 2.35
CA PRO A 135 -2.74 -17.83 1.03
C PRO A 135 -3.99 -17.84 0.14
N ASN A 136 -4.78 -18.90 0.22
CA ASN A 136 -6.04 -18.99 -0.55
C ASN A 136 -7.06 -17.94 -0.13
N LEU A 137 -7.21 -17.71 1.17
CA LEU A 137 -8.08 -16.66 1.69
C LEU A 137 -7.60 -15.29 1.24
N CYS A 138 -6.30 -15.02 1.34
CA CYS A 138 -5.69 -13.77 0.89
C CYS A 138 -5.97 -13.51 -0.60
N ASN A 139 -5.82 -14.52 -1.46
CA ASN A 139 -6.05 -14.40 -2.90
C ASN A 139 -7.52 -14.19 -3.26
N GLN A 140 -8.45 -14.69 -2.45
CA GLN A 140 -9.90 -14.60 -2.68
C GLN A 140 -10.54 -13.37 -2.04
N ALA A 141 -9.88 -12.71 -1.10
CA ALA A 141 -10.46 -11.65 -0.27
C ALA A 141 -11.12 -10.54 -1.10
N PHE A 142 -10.44 -10.03 -2.11
CA PHE A 142 -10.97 -8.98 -2.97
C PHE A 142 -12.18 -9.40 -3.81
N ALA A 143 -12.18 -10.63 -4.31
CA ALA A 143 -13.28 -11.13 -5.13
C ALA A 143 -14.53 -11.46 -4.29
N GLN A 144 -14.34 -12.06 -3.11
CA GLN A 144 -15.45 -12.49 -2.25
C GLN A 144 -16.10 -11.34 -1.46
N THR A 145 -15.39 -10.25 -1.25
CA THR A 145 -15.89 -9.08 -0.47
C THR A 145 -16.48 -7.97 -1.33
N ASN A 146 -16.59 -8.14 -2.66
CA ASN A 146 -16.92 -7.05 -3.61
C ASN A 146 -15.95 -5.86 -3.58
N ALA A 147 -14.81 -5.97 -2.91
CA ALA A 147 -13.82 -4.89 -2.86
C ALA A 147 -13.38 -4.43 -4.25
N VAL A 148 -13.22 -5.36 -5.20
CA VAL A 148 -12.90 -5.07 -6.61
C VAL A 148 -13.93 -4.15 -7.25
N VAL A 149 -15.23 -4.33 -6.98
CA VAL A 149 -16.31 -3.50 -7.54
C VAL A 149 -16.21 -2.07 -7.01
N HIS A 150 -16.02 -1.90 -5.71
CA HIS A 150 -15.88 -0.58 -5.09
C HIS A 150 -14.60 0.13 -5.54
N MET A 151 -13.49 -0.58 -5.63
CA MET A 151 -12.22 -0.03 -6.14
C MET A 151 -12.35 0.38 -7.61
N ALA A 152 -12.96 -0.46 -8.45
CA ALA A 152 -13.19 -0.15 -9.86
C ALA A 152 -14.09 1.08 -10.04
N HIS A 153 -15.13 1.22 -9.23
CA HIS A 153 -16.00 2.41 -9.25
C HIS A 153 -15.22 3.68 -8.91
N GLN A 154 -14.44 3.66 -7.83
CA GLN A 154 -13.61 4.81 -7.43
C GLN A 154 -12.61 5.19 -8.54
N VAL A 155 -11.93 4.19 -9.11
CA VAL A 155 -10.97 4.41 -10.20
C VAL A 155 -11.66 4.98 -11.44
N ALA A 156 -12.84 4.48 -11.82
CA ALA A 156 -13.59 4.95 -12.96
C ALA A 156 -14.01 6.42 -12.80
N CYS A 157 -14.54 6.80 -11.65
CA CYS A 157 -14.90 8.18 -11.34
C CYS A 157 -13.68 9.13 -11.43
N GLY A 158 -12.57 8.75 -10.82
CA GLY A 158 -11.34 9.54 -10.87
C GLY A 158 -10.75 9.66 -12.28
N LYS A 159 -10.81 8.59 -13.10
CA LYS A 159 -10.33 8.61 -14.48
C LYS A 159 -11.22 9.46 -15.38
N LEU A 160 -12.55 9.43 -15.18
CA LEU A 160 -13.49 10.27 -15.93
C LEU A 160 -13.22 11.76 -15.66
N ALA A 161 -13.16 12.17 -14.40
CA ALA A 161 -12.87 13.55 -14.03
C ALA A 161 -11.50 14.02 -14.58
N LYS A 162 -10.49 13.17 -14.53
CA LYS A 162 -9.16 13.47 -15.10
C LYS A 162 -9.22 13.62 -16.62
N ALA A 163 -9.99 12.79 -17.32
CA ALA A 163 -10.15 12.87 -18.78
C ALA A 163 -10.86 14.19 -19.18
N GLU A 164 -11.93 14.54 -18.50
CA GLU A 164 -12.64 15.82 -18.71
C GLU A 164 -11.72 17.02 -18.50
N PHE A 165 -10.96 17.02 -17.40
CA PHE A 165 -9.97 18.06 -17.12
C PHE A 165 -8.92 18.17 -18.24
N MET A 166 -8.37 17.05 -18.70
CA MET A 166 -7.34 17.03 -19.77
C MET A 166 -7.91 17.55 -21.10
N VAL A 167 -9.15 17.20 -21.45
CA VAL A 167 -9.84 17.75 -22.63
C VAL A 167 -9.99 19.26 -22.51
N GLY A 168 -10.41 19.76 -21.35
CA GLY A 168 -10.50 21.20 -21.09
C GLY A 168 -9.16 21.92 -21.27
N VAL A 169 -8.07 21.35 -20.75
CA VAL A 169 -6.70 21.89 -20.95
C VAL A 169 -6.32 21.93 -22.43
N MET A 170 -6.58 20.84 -23.16
CA MET A 170 -6.28 20.78 -24.60
C MET A 170 -7.04 21.83 -25.41
N CYS A 171 -8.34 22.01 -25.10
CA CYS A 171 -9.16 23.05 -25.75
C CYS A 171 -8.70 24.49 -25.41
N ALA A 172 -8.09 24.68 -24.25
CA ALA A 172 -7.58 25.99 -23.85
C ALA A 172 -6.22 26.34 -24.50
N ILE A 173 -5.49 25.33 -24.98
CA ILE A 173 -4.19 25.50 -25.64
C ILE A 173 -4.36 25.66 -27.17
N ALA A 174 -5.39 25.05 -27.75
CA ALA A 174 -5.69 25.11 -29.19
C ALA A 174 -6.26 26.46 -29.61
#